data_e3f030060e7bacea6c22a92a017db4dc
#
_entry.id   e3f030060e7bacea6c22a92a017db4dc
#
_cell.length_a   1.000
_cell.length_b   1.000
_cell.length_c   1.000
_cell.angle_alpha   90.00
_cell.angle_beta   90.00
_cell.angle_gamma   90.00
#
_symmetry.space_group_name_H-M   'P 1'
#
loop_
_entity.id
_entity.type
_entity.pdbx_description
1 polymer ?
#
loop_
_entity_poly.entity_id
_entity_poly.type
_entity_poly.pdbx_seq_one_letter_code
_entity_poly.pdbx_strand_id
1 'polypeptide(L)'
;KKHLDETGKTMLAEAEQNIRSIGKIHEILYRQQNISRLSAKEYFGDLADEIKRGYSGHFVDIRIEGDIQIAVEQAIYCGIIINELVTNALKYAFDENGGRIDIKLSETGGQKSMTVADNGRGYDVDAPITSFGLSLVQKLTEDELKGSISSTSKDGITHILRWS
;
A
#
# COMPACT_ATOMS: atom_id res chain seq x y z
N LYS A 1 -31.42 12.70 -13.49
CA LYS A 1 -30.36 11.83 -12.91
C LYS A 1 -29.22 11.77 -13.92
N LYS A 2 -28.11 12.46 -13.62
CA LYS A 2 -26.89 12.31 -14.42
C LYS A 2 -26.39 10.87 -14.21
N HIS A 3 -26.40 10.07 -15.27
CA HIS A 3 -25.72 8.78 -15.26
C HIS A 3 -24.20 9.06 -15.22
N LEU A 4 -23.53 8.59 -14.18
CA LEU A 4 -22.10 8.48 -14.16
C LEU A 4 -21.67 7.55 -15.30
N ASP A 5 -20.70 7.95 -16.09
CA ASP A 5 -20.06 7.07 -17.06
C ASP A 5 -19.28 5.95 -16.34
N GLU A 6 -18.78 4.98 -17.07
CA GLU A 6 -18.04 3.85 -16.48
C GLU A 6 -16.79 4.31 -15.71
N THR A 7 -16.13 5.36 -16.17
CA THR A 7 -15.00 5.98 -15.49
C THR A 7 -15.40 6.56 -14.13
N GLY A 8 -16.52 7.29 -14.10
CA GLY A 8 -17.04 7.85 -12.86
C GLY A 8 -17.49 6.79 -11.85
N LYS A 9 -18.05 5.67 -12.31
CA LYS A 9 -18.39 4.53 -11.45
C LYS A 9 -17.16 3.87 -10.85
N THR A 10 -16.09 3.68 -11.65
CA THR A 10 -14.83 3.12 -11.19
C THR A 10 -14.18 4.03 -10.14
N MET A 11 -14.12 5.33 -10.40
CA MET A 11 -13.58 6.31 -9.44
C MET A 11 -14.36 6.33 -8.13
N LEU A 12 -15.69 6.22 -8.19
CA LEU A 12 -16.52 6.16 -6.99
C LEU A 12 -16.26 4.89 -6.20
N ALA A 13 -16.17 3.74 -6.87
CA ALA A 13 -15.87 2.47 -6.22
C ALA A 13 -14.48 2.47 -5.55
N GLU A 14 -13.46 3.05 -6.20
CA GLU A 14 -12.13 3.23 -5.62
C GLU A 14 -12.17 4.15 -4.40
N ALA A 15 -12.89 5.26 -4.46
CA ALA A 15 -13.05 6.18 -3.34
C ALA A 15 -13.76 5.51 -2.15
N GLU A 16 -14.82 4.74 -2.38
CA GLU A 16 -15.50 3.98 -1.33
C GLU A 16 -14.58 2.95 -0.68
N GLN A 17 -13.77 2.25 -1.47
CA GLN A 17 -12.80 1.29 -0.97
C GLN A 17 -11.73 1.99 -0.11
N ASN A 18 -11.25 3.14 -0.52
CA ASN A 18 -10.28 3.93 0.24
C ASN A 18 -10.83 4.39 1.58
N ILE A 19 -12.08 4.85 1.62
CA ILE A 19 -12.75 5.24 2.87
C ILE A 19 -12.87 4.06 3.82
N ARG A 20 -13.23 2.88 3.33
CA ARG A 20 -13.28 1.65 4.14
C ARG A 20 -11.92 1.27 4.68
N SER A 21 -10.88 1.38 3.86
CA SER A 21 -9.49 1.10 4.27
C SER A 21 -9.01 2.06 5.36
N ILE A 22 -9.30 3.34 5.24
CA ILE A 22 -9.00 4.34 6.26
C ILE A 22 -9.70 3.98 7.58
N GLY A 23 -10.95 3.57 7.54
CA GLY A 23 -11.70 3.12 8.71
C GLY A 23 -11.03 1.91 9.39
N LYS A 24 -10.57 0.93 8.61
CA LYS A 24 -9.83 -0.23 9.13
C LYS A 24 -8.48 0.13 9.73
N ILE A 25 -7.73 1.00 9.09
CA ILE A 25 -6.46 1.54 9.59
C ILE A 25 -6.68 2.23 10.94
N HIS A 26 -7.68 3.07 11.04
CA HIS A 26 -8.07 3.73 12.30
C HIS A 26 -8.42 2.71 13.38
N GLU A 27 -9.17 1.66 13.06
CA GLU A 27 -9.55 0.61 14.01
C GLU A 27 -8.32 -0.14 14.53
N ILE A 28 -7.38 -0.51 13.65
CA ILE A 28 -6.14 -1.18 14.04
C ILE A 28 -5.30 -0.28 14.96
N LEU A 29 -5.13 0.97 14.61
CA LEU A 29 -4.36 1.94 15.40
C LEU A 29 -5.02 2.29 16.73
N TYR A 30 -6.35 2.36 16.77
CA TYR A 30 -7.09 2.65 18.00
C TYR A 30 -6.95 1.54 19.05
N ARG A 31 -6.77 0.28 18.64
CA ARG A 31 -6.49 -0.84 19.55
C ARG A 31 -5.15 -0.72 20.25
N GLN A 32 -4.24 0.08 19.73
CA GLN A 32 -2.89 0.33 20.28
C GLN A 32 -2.85 1.60 21.13
N GLN A 33 -3.86 1.83 21.98
CA GLN A 33 -4.00 3.04 22.80
C GLN A 33 -2.75 3.35 23.63
N ASN A 34 -2.39 4.64 23.70
CA ASN A 34 -1.29 5.23 24.47
C ASN A 34 0.14 4.94 23.97
N ILE A 35 0.31 4.60 22.68
CA ILE A 35 1.63 4.37 22.08
C ILE A 35 1.92 5.51 21.11
N SER A 36 3.05 6.18 21.28
CA SER A 36 3.51 7.23 20.35
C SER A 36 4.21 6.66 19.11
N ARG A 37 4.74 5.44 19.23
CA ARG A 37 5.43 4.70 18.16
C ARG A 37 4.97 3.25 18.16
N LEU A 38 5.01 2.61 17.02
CA LEU A 38 4.61 1.21 16.85
C LEU A 38 5.56 0.46 15.89
N SER A 39 5.58 -0.87 16.02
CA SER A 39 6.25 -1.75 15.06
C SER A 39 5.52 -1.72 13.72
N ALA A 40 6.21 -1.28 12.69
CA ALA A 40 5.67 -1.27 11.34
C ALA A 40 5.39 -2.71 10.84
N LYS A 41 6.24 -3.67 11.22
CA LYS A 41 6.07 -5.08 10.86
C LYS A 41 4.76 -5.65 11.39
N GLU A 42 4.47 -5.45 12.68
CA GLU A 42 3.22 -5.93 13.29
C GLU A 42 2.01 -5.25 12.67
N TYR A 43 2.05 -3.94 12.54
CA TYR A 43 0.97 -3.15 11.96
C TYR A 43 0.67 -3.52 10.52
N PHE A 44 1.69 -3.62 9.67
CA PHE A 44 1.50 -4.00 8.26
C PHE A 44 1.12 -5.47 8.10
N GLY A 45 1.54 -6.34 9.04
CA GLY A 45 1.10 -7.72 9.11
C GLY A 45 -0.41 -7.82 9.32
N ASP A 46 -0.94 -7.12 10.31
CA ASP A 46 -2.37 -7.07 10.61
C ASP A 46 -3.16 -6.50 9.42
N LEU A 47 -2.64 -5.44 8.81
CA LEU A 47 -3.26 -4.82 7.64
C LEU A 47 -3.25 -5.75 6.42
N ALA A 48 -2.14 -6.44 6.15
CA ALA A 48 -2.03 -7.40 5.06
C ALA A 48 -3.02 -8.56 5.24
N ASP A 49 -3.18 -9.08 6.44
CA ASP A 49 -4.15 -10.11 6.77
C ASP A 49 -5.60 -9.64 6.53
N GLU A 50 -5.90 -8.39 6.89
CA GLU A 50 -7.21 -7.79 6.64
C GLU A 50 -7.49 -7.63 5.14
N ILE A 51 -6.50 -7.16 4.38
CA ILE A 51 -6.61 -7.03 2.91
C ILE A 51 -6.85 -8.40 2.28
N LYS A 52 -6.11 -9.43 2.69
CA LYS A 52 -6.27 -10.81 2.17
C LYS A 52 -7.65 -11.38 2.47
N ARG A 53 -8.22 -11.13 3.65
CA ARG A 53 -9.58 -11.57 4.00
C ARG A 53 -10.64 -11.00 3.07
N GLY A 54 -10.46 -9.79 2.59
CA GLY A 54 -11.35 -9.14 1.62
C GLY A 54 -11.11 -9.55 0.16
N TYR A 55 -10.08 -10.35 -0.12
CA TYR A 55 -9.69 -10.75 -1.46
C TYR A 55 -10.05 -12.21 -1.74
N SER A 56 -10.87 -12.45 -2.75
CA SER A 56 -11.36 -13.78 -3.15
C SER A 56 -10.73 -14.30 -4.46
N GLY A 57 -9.62 -13.73 -4.89
CA GLY A 57 -8.93 -14.08 -6.13
C GLY A 57 -7.95 -15.25 -5.97
N HIS A 58 -6.87 -15.18 -6.72
CA HIS A 58 -5.84 -16.22 -6.77
C HIS A 58 -5.04 -16.28 -5.46
N PHE A 59 -4.35 -17.40 -5.23
CA PHE A 59 -3.46 -17.52 -4.08
C PHE A 59 -2.28 -16.55 -4.21
N VAL A 60 -2.13 -15.67 -3.24
CA VAL A 60 -1.01 -14.72 -3.15
C VAL A 60 -0.40 -14.78 -1.75
N ASP A 61 0.90 -15.02 -1.70
CA ASP A 61 1.68 -14.98 -0.47
C ASP A 61 2.15 -13.54 -0.21
N ILE A 62 1.92 -13.02 0.98
CA ILE A 62 2.41 -11.69 1.39
C ILE A 62 3.43 -11.88 2.50
N ARG A 63 4.65 -11.42 2.29
CA ARG A 63 5.75 -11.54 3.24
C ARG A 63 6.22 -10.17 3.70
N ILE A 64 6.54 -10.06 4.99
CA ILE A 64 7.11 -8.85 5.58
C ILE A 64 8.46 -9.19 6.19
N GLU A 65 9.49 -8.50 5.74
CA GLU A 65 10.86 -8.66 6.19
C GLU A 65 11.39 -7.35 6.80
N GLY A 66 12.14 -7.48 7.90
CA GLY A 66 12.61 -6.35 8.66
C GLY A 66 11.54 -5.76 9.57
N ASP A 67 11.94 -4.79 10.39
CA ASP A 67 11.04 -4.00 11.23
C ASP A 67 11.64 -2.62 11.46
N ILE A 68 10.75 -1.63 11.59
CA ILE A 68 11.09 -0.26 11.96
C ILE A 68 10.04 0.29 12.91
N GLN A 69 10.46 1.21 13.77
CA GLN A 69 9.52 1.93 14.62
C GLN A 69 9.03 3.18 13.91
N ILE A 70 7.73 3.32 13.75
CA ILE A 70 7.11 4.49 13.14
C ILE A 70 6.20 5.23 14.12
N ALA A 71 6.13 6.54 13.99
CA ALA A 71 5.16 7.34 14.74
C ALA A 71 3.74 7.01 14.29
N VAL A 72 2.77 7.14 15.19
CA VAL A 72 1.35 6.85 14.89
C VAL A 72 0.85 7.71 13.72
N GLU A 73 1.26 8.96 13.63
CA GLU A 73 0.90 9.86 12.54
C GLU A 73 1.42 9.34 11.19
N GLN A 74 2.65 8.83 11.15
CA GLN A 74 3.23 8.21 9.96
C GLN A 74 2.53 6.89 9.61
N ALA A 75 2.10 6.13 10.62
CA ALA A 75 1.43 4.84 10.42
C ALA A 75 0.13 4.99 9.62
N ILE A 76 -0.62 6.06 9.81
CA ILE A 76 -1.85 6.33 9.04
C ILE A 76 -1.52 6.43 7.55
N TYR A 77 -0.54 7.24 7.19
CA TYR A 77 -0.15 7.43 5.79
C TYR A 77 0.48 6.16 5.18
N CYS A 78 1.38 5.53 5.91
CA CYS A 78 1.99 4.26 5.48
C CYS A 78 0.94 3.16 5.29
N GLY A 79 -0.07 3.09 6.16
CA GLY A 79 -1.16 2.13 6.05
C GLY A 79 -2.00 2.33 4.79
N ILE A 80 -2.34 3.57 4.45
CA ILE A 80 -3.06 3.89 3.22
C ILE A 80 -2.21 3.50 2.01
N ILE A 81 -0.93 3.84 2.03
CA ILE A 81 0.01 3.49 0.95
C ILE A 81 0.11 1.97 0.76
N ILE A 82 0.31 1.21 1.83
CA ILE A 82 0.36 -0.27 1.78
C ILE A 82 -0.96 -0.82 1.22
N ASN A 83 -2.08 -0.32 1.70
CA ASN A 83 -3.39 -0.76 1.21
C ASN A 83 -3.51 -0.57 -0.30
N GLU A 84 -3.13 0.59 -0.83
CA GLU A 84 -3.21 0.88 -2.26
C GLU A 84 -2.26 0.01 -3.07
N LEU A 85 -1.01 -0.11 -2.66
CA LEU A 85 -0.01 -0.89 -3.40
C LEU A 85 -0.30 -2.38 -3.38
N VAL A 86 -0.67 -2.94 -2.23
CA VAL A 86 -1.01 -4.36 -2.10
C VAL A 86 -2.31 -4.68 -2.84
N THR A 87 -3.33 -3.85 -2.71
CA THR A 87 -4.61 -4.04 -3.43
C THR A 87 -4.41 -3.97 -4.94
N ASN A 88 -3.58 -3.05 -5.43
CA ASN A 88 -3.25 -2.96 -6.86
C ASN A 88 -2.56 -4.23 -7.34
N ALA A 89 -1.59 -4.74 -6.59
CA ALA A 89 -0.91 -5.99 -6.94
C ALA A 89 -1.89 -7.17 -6.97
N LEU A 90 -2.76 -7.30 -5.97
CA LEU A 90 -3.78 -8.35 -5.91
C LEU A 90 -4.75 -8.29 -7.10
N LYS A 91 -5.14 -7.10 -7.53
CA LYS A 91 -6.09 -6.92 -8.64
C LYS A 91 -5.48 -7.11 -10.03
N TYR A 92 -4.23 -6.70 -10.21
CA TYR A 92 -3.68 -6.52 -11.56
C TYR A 92 -2.39 -7.29 -11.86
N ALA A 93 -1.63 -7.72 -10.84
CA ALA A 93 -0.32 -8.30 -11.06
C ALA A 93 -0.36 -9.81 -11.40
N PHE A 94 -1.35 -10.53 -10.90
CA PHE A 94 -1.33 -12.00 -10.90
C PHE A 94 -2.41 -12.60 -11.80
N ASP A 95 -2.07 -13.78 -12.32
CA ASP A 95 -2.98 -14.67 -13.04
C ASP A 95 -3.42 -15.85 -12.13
N GLU A 96 -4.00 -16.88 -12.73
CA GLU A 96 -4.49 -18.09 -12.06
C GLU A 96 -3.41 -18.86 -11.28
N ASN A 97 -2.12 -18.66 -11.59
CA ASN A 97 -1.01 -19.29 -10.86
C ASN A 97 -0.70 -18.57 -9.55
N GLY A 98 -1.31 -17.41 -9.31
CA GLY A 98 -1.05 -16.60 -8.13
C GLY A 98 0.32 -15.93 -8.13
N GLY A 99 0.85 -15.65 -6.95
CA GLY A 99 2.15 -15.01 -6.85
C GLY A 99 2.54 -14.63 -5.43
N ARG A 100 3.44 -13.65 -5.34
CA ARG A 100 3.98 -13.17 -4.07
C ARG A 100 4.12 -11.65 -4.05
N ILE A 101 3.86 -11.08 -2.88
CA ILE A 101 4.16 -9.69 -2.56
C ILE A 101 5.15 -9.68 -1.39
N ASP A 102 6.28 -9.02 -1.57
CA ASP A 102 7.30 -8.83 -0.53
C ASP A 102 7.29 -7.39 -0.05
N ILE A 103 7.16 -7.18 1.25
CA ILE A 103 7.28 -5.88 1.91
C ILE A 103 8.56 -5.91 2.75
N LYS A 104 9.50 -5.03 2.45
CA LYS A 104 10.76 -4.93 3.19
C LYS A 104 10.88 -3.59 3.88
N LEU A 105 11.27 -3.63 5.14
CA LEU A 105 11.40 -2.47 6.02
C LEU A 105 12.83 -2.34 6.50
N SER A 106 13.39 -1.15 6.43
CA SER A 106 14.72 -0.86 6.95
C SER A 106 14.85 0.60 7.40
N GLU A 107 15.77 0.85 8.30
CA GLU A 107 16.15 2.20 8.73
C GLU A 107 17.68 2.31 8.81
N THR A 108 18.23 3.34 8.24
CA THR A 108 19.66 3.63 8.25
C THR A 108 19.89 5.12 8.42
N GLY A 109 20.59 5.52 9.47
CA GLY A 109 20.92 6.91 9.72
C GLY A 109 19.70 7.82 9.88
N GLY A 110 18.62 7.32 10.46
CA GLY A 110 17.35 8.04 10.62
C GLY A 110 16.48 8.10 9.37
N GLN A 111 16.95 7.56 8.25
CA GLN A 111 16.13 7.41 7.04
C GLN A 111 15.46 6.03 7.02
N LYS A 112 14.15 6.04 6.96
CA LYS A 112 13.31 4.84 6.83
C LYS A 112 13.10 4.51 5.37
N SER A 113 13.02 3.23 5.07
CA SER A 113 12.71 2.71 3.74
C SER A 113 11.70 1.59 3.82
N MET A 114 10.73 1.65 2.93
CA MET A 114 9.74 0.60 2.71
C MET A 114 9.75 0.24 1.23
N THR A 115 9.98 -1.04 0.94
CA THR A 115 9.88 -1.60 -0.41
C THR A 115 8.66 -2.49 -0.47
N VAL A 116 7.82 -2.29 -1.48
CA VAL A 116 6.68 -3.17 -1.81
C VAL A 116 6.93 -3.70 -3.21
N ALA A 117 7.14 -4.99 -3.33
CA ALA A 117 7.47 -5.66 -4.59
C ALA A 117 6.52 -6.82 -4.85
N ASP A 118 5.99 -6.93 -6.06
CA ASP A 118 5.30 -8.12 -6.53
C ASP A 118 6.11 -8.84 -7.61
N ASN A 119 5.86 -10.12 -7.79
CA ASN A 119 6.45 -10.94 -8.85
C ASN A 119 5.46 -11.20 -10.01
N GLY A 120 4.57 -10.27 -10.24
CA GLY A 120 3.54 -10.35 -11.27
C GLY A 120 3.99 -9.91 -12.65
N ARG A 121 3.00 -9.54 -13.48
CA ARG A 121 3.24 -9.18 -14.90
C ARG A 121 3.93 -7.83 -15.12
N GLY A 122 3.91 -6.94 -14.13
CA GLY A 122 4.41 -5.58 -14.29
C GLY A 122 3.53 -4.69 -15.17
N TYR A 123 3.92 -3.41 -15.25
CA TYR A 123 3.36 -2.40 -16.16
C TYR A 123 4.41 -1.34 -16.47
N ASP A 124 4.13 -0.46 -17.42
CA ASP A 124 5.02 0.67 -17.75
C ASP A 124 4.98 1.73 -16.64
N VAL A 125 6.04 1.76 -15.81
CA VAL A 125 6.15 2.69 -14.67
C VAL A 125 6.47 4.12 -15.11
N ASP A 126 6.92 4.32 -16.35
CA ASP A 126 7.22 5.64 -16.91
C ASP A 126 5.98 6.28 -17.55
N ALA A 127 4.91 5.52 -17.74
CA ALA A 127 3.64 6.06 -18.22
C ALA A 127 3.03 7.04 -17.19
N PRO A 128 2.29 8.07 -17.66
CA PRO A 128 1.60 8.99 -16.75
C PRO A 128 0.69 8.24 -15.76
N ILE A 129 0.73 8.65 -14.48
CA ILE A 129 -0.15 8.12 -13.45
C ILE A 129 -1.58 8.58 -13.74
N THR A 130 -2.46 7.63 -14.06
CA THR A 130 -3.87 7.89 -14.35
C THR A 130 -4.82 7.34 -13.28
N SER A 131 -4.33 6.41 -12.42
CA SER A 131 -5.13 5.85 -11.34
C SER A 131 -5.16 6.76 -10.13
N PHE A 132 -6.30 6.85 -9.47
CA PHE A 132 -6.45 7.60 -8.22
C PHE A 132 -5.54 7.04 -7.11
N GLY A 133 -5.46 5.71 -6.98
CA GLY A 133 -4.67 5.05 -5.94
C GLY A 133 -3.18 5.38 -5.99
N LEU A 134 -2.55 5.27 -7.17
CA LEU A 134 -1.13 5.62 -7.34
C LEU A 134 -0.87 7.11 -7.18
N SER A 135 -1.78 7.97 -7.62
CA SER A 135 -1.71 9.41 -7.39
C SER A 135 -1.75 9.74 -5.89
N LEU A 136 -2.62 9.05 -5.14
CA LEU A 136 -2.71 9.18 -3.69
C LEU A 136 -1.41 8.71 -3.00
N VAL A 137 -0.85 7.59 -3.41
CA VAL A 137 0.43 7.08 -2.90
C VAL A 137 1.55 8.09 -3.07
N GLN A 138 1.68 8.67 -4.27
CA GLN A 138 2.68 9.70 -4.53
C GLN A 138 2.47 10.92 -3.64
N LYS A 139 1.25 11.43 -3.57
CA LYS A 139 0.91 12.61 -2.79
C LYS A 139 1.16 12.40 -1.29
N LEU A 140 0.75 11.28 -0.72
CA LEU A 140 0.99 10.97 0.70
C LEU A 140 2.48 10.84 1.00
N THR A 141 3.24 10.22 0.09
CA THR A 141 4.69 10.08 0.26
C THR A 141 5.40 11.43 0.26
N GLU A 142 5.09 12.29 -0.71
CA GLU A 142 5.76 13.57 -0.90
C GLU A 142 5.28 14.63 0.09
N ASP A 143 3.96 14.77 0.25
CA ASP A 143 3.37 15.87 1.01
C ASP A 143 3.27 15.58 2.52
N GLU A 144 2.96 14.34 2.90
CA GLU A 144 2.72 13.98 4.31
C GLU A 144 3.95 13.34 4.97
N LEU A 145 4.55 12.34 4.33
CA LEU A 145 5.76 11.72 4.85
C LEU A 145 7.03 12.54 4.57
N LYS A 146 6.94 13.57 3.71
CA LYS A 146 8.08 14.39 3.27
C LYS A 146 9.20 13.53 2.69
N GLY A 147 8.82 12.50 1.98
CA GLY A 147 9.70 11.49 1.43
C GLY A 147 9.71 11.45 -0.09
N SER A 148 10.21 10.36 -0.61
CA SER A 148 10.28 10.08 -2.04
C SER A 148 9.80 8.67 -2.34
N ILE A 149 9.25 8.48 -3.53
CA ILE A 149 8.90 7.17 -4.07
C ILE A 149 9.55 6.99 -5.44
N SER A 150 10.08 5.80 -5.69
CA SER A 150 10.54 5.35 -6.99
C SER A 150 9.93 4.00 -7.34
N SER A 151 9.66 3.76 -8.61
CA SER A 151 9.02 2.55 -9.08
C SER A 151 9.81 1.97 -10.25
N THR A 152 9.97 0.67 -10.27
CA THR A 152 10.62 -0.07 -11.36
C THR A 152 9.78 -1.28 -11.76
N SER A 153 9.84 -1.63 -13.05
CA SER A 153 9.17 -2.81 -13.59
C SER A 153 10.23 -3.77 -14.15
N LYS A 154 10.58 -4.74 -13.33
CA LYS A 154 11.46 -5.85 -13.71
C LYS A 154 11.04 -7.07 -12.90
N ASP A 155 10.55 -8.08 -13.60
CA ASP A 155 9.99 -9.30 -12.97
C ASP A 155 8.88 -8.96 -11.94
N GLY A 156 7.95 -8.10 -12.34
CA GLY A 156 6.92 -7.50 -11.51
C GLY A 156 7.13 -6.02 -11.28
N ILE A 157 6.46 -5.45 -10.29
CA ILE A 157 6.62 -4.05 -9.89
C ILE A 157 7.30 -3.97 -8.54
N THR A 158 8.24 -3.04 -8.42
CA THR A 158 8.86 -2.69 -7.15
C THR A 158 8.69 -1.20 -6.89
N HIS A 159 8.05 -0.86 -5.78
CA HIS A 159 7.95 0.50 -5.25
C HIS A 159 8.88 0.65 -4.07
N ILE A 160 9.69 1.69 -4.05
CA ILE A 160 10.61 2.00 -2.94
C ILE A 160 10.28 3.39 -2.41
N LEU A 161 9.84 3.44 -1.16
CA LEU A 161 9.56 4.68 -0.44
C LEU A 161 10.68 4.96 0.56
N ARG A 162 11.06 6.24 0.70
CA ARG A 162 12.03 6.69 1.70
C ARG A 162 11.53 7.95 2.38
N TRP A 163 11.66 8.00 3.70
CA TRP A 163 11.29 9.18 4.52
C TRP A 163 12.10 9.19 5.82
N SER A 164 11.96 10.24 6.59
CA SER A 164 12.65 10.37 7.89
C SER A 164 11.72 10.19 9.07
#